data_0ccc54cae3212bef540679e5269ee3c3
#
_entry.id   0ccc54cae3212bef540679e5269ee3c3
#
_cell.length_a   1.000
_cell.length_b   1.000
_cell.length_c   1.000
_cell.angle_alpha   90.00
_cell.angle_beta   90.00
_cell.angle_gamma   90.00
#
_symmetry.space_group_name_H-M   'P 1'
#
loop_
_entity.id
_entity.type
_entity.pdbx_description
1 polymer ?
#
loop_
_entity_poly.entity_id
_entity_poly.type
_entity_poly.pdbx_seq_one_letter_code
_entity_poly.pdbx_strand_id
1 'polypeptide(L)'
;TQELEILRRTWEQSKQSACFTVMVGRRRIGKTSLLLESVKGTKYLYLFVSRTSEPLLCQQFQKDAAEALGIQIFGTITRFRDLFEQLLIFSTKKHYTLIIDEFQEFANVNSSIFSEIQNLWDQYKGKAKINFIASGSIYSMMMKIFENRKEPLFGRLTSKITLQPFAVSVFKEILNDYNPRYTPEDLLCLYMLTGGVPKYIDLLMEAGATKKSKMLDMVTSPDSPFISEGKDLLVSEFGKEYGTYFSILQLIASGKTIQSELDSVIGKNTGAYLANLEREYSLTTKNRPMFSRPESRKNRWSLNDNYLQFWFRFIFPNQSLIEMGKYDLLREVIDRGYEQYSGLVLEKYFRSKIAEEERITGIGSYWNNKGENEIDVIAINDLDKTAIVAEVKRNPKKIDMNILQSKVHSVKELAKYKVELQGL
;
A
#
# COMPACT_ATOMS: atom_id res chain seq x y z
N THR A 1 15.78 6.08 -5.28
CA THR A 1 14.92 4.90 -5.05
C THR A 1 14.88 4.05 -6.32
N GLN A 2 14.58 2.75 -6.17
CA GLN A 2 14.45 1.82 -7.31
C GLN A 2 13.40 2.29 -8.33
N GLU A 3 12.30 2.87 -7.85
CA GLU A 3 11.23 3.38 -8.69
C GLU A 3 11.70 4.52 -9.59
N LEU A 4 12.50 5.45 -9.08
CA LEU A 4 13.10 6.54 -9.88
C LEU A 4 14.06 5.98 -10.94
N GLU A 5 14.81 4.92 -10.64
CA GLU A 5 15.68 4.25 -11.61
C GLU A 5 14.88 3.59 -12.74
N ILE A 6 13.75 2.94 -12.41
CA ILE A 6 12.83 2.36 -13.40
C ILE A 6 12.27 3.48 -14.29
N LEU A 7 11.78 4.58 -13.69
CA LEU A 7 11.23 5.71 -14.44
C LEU A 7 12.28 6.37 -15.35
N ARG A 8 13.51 6.52 -14.86
CA ARG A 8 14.63 7.06 -15.68
C ARG A 8 14.96 6.12 -16.84
N ARG A 9 15.03 4.81 -16.58
CA ARG A 9 15.30 3.82 -17.62
C ARG A 9 14.22 3.82 -18.70
N THR A 10 12.94 3.84 -18.33
CA THR A 10 11.84 3.89 -19.31
C THR A 10 11.82 5.20 -20.06
N TRP A 11 12.18 6.32 -19.43
CA TRP A 11 12.33 7.61 -20.11
C TRP A 11 13.45 7.57 -21.15
N GLU A 12 14.63 7.02 -20.85
CA GLU A 12 15.72 6.86 -21.81
C GLU A 12 15.32 5.94 -22.98
N GLN A 13 14.70 4.80 -22.68
CA GLN A 13 14.23 3.84 -23.68
C GLN A 13 13.18 4.48 -24.60
N SER A 14 12.33 5.33 -24.07
CA SER A 14 11.24 5.98 -24.83
C SER A 14 11.70 7.02 -25.87
N LYS A 15 12.98 7.41 -25.85
CA LYS A 15 13.59 8.22 -26.91
C LYS A 15 13.73 7.45 -28.23
N GLN A 16 13.76 6.11 -28.16
CA GLN A 16 13.89 5.24 -29.33
C GLN A 16 12.56 4.58 -29.72
N SER A 17 11.80 4.11 -28.74
CA SER A 17 10.50 3.43 -28.94
C SER A 17 9.55 3.75 -27.80
N ALA A 18 8.26 3.87 -28.09
CA ALA A 18 7.26 4.17 -27.08
C ALA A 18 7.30 3.20 -25.88
N CYS A 19 7.29 3.76 -24.67
CA CYS A 19 7.20 3.00 -23.41
C CYS A 19 5.88 3.30 -22.73
N PHE A 20 5.24 2.27 -22.21
CA PHE A 20 4.01 2.38 -21.42
C PHE A 20 4.27 1.82 -20.02
N THR A 21 4.27 2.69 -19.03
CA THR A 21 4.46 2.34 -17.62
C THR A 21 3.15 2.53 -16.86
N VAL A 22 2.78 1.57 -16.03
CA VAL A 22 1.71 1.76 -15.04
C VAL A 22 2.32 1.94 -13.66
N MET A 23 1.83 2.94 -12.93
CA MET A 23 2.15 3.15 -11.53
C MET A 23 0.90 2.96 -10.68
N VAL A 24 0.91 1.94 -9.85
CA VAL A 24 -0.17 1.66 -8.91
C VAL A 24 0.31 1.83 -7.47
N GLY A 25 -0.60 2.17 -6.60
CA GLY A 25 -0.34 2.31 -5.18
C GLY A 25 -1.50 3.02 -4.53
N ARG A 26 -1.70 2.79 -3.25
CA ARG A 26 -2.82 3.39 -2.51
C ARG A 26 -2.77 4.91 -2.54
N ARG A 27 -3.88 5.53 -2.19
CA ARG A 27 -3.91 6.97 -1.90
C ARG A 27 -2.86 7.30 -0.84
N ARG A 28 -2.31 8.52 -0.92
CA ARG A 28 -1.34 9.05 0.06
C ARG A 28 0.07 8.42 0.04
N ILE A 29 0.33 7.45 -0.85
CA ILE A 29 1.64 6.76 -0.96
C ILE A 29 2.73 7.56 -1.70
N GLY A 30 2.43 8.79 -2.17
CA GLY A 30 3.42 9.64 -2.82
C GLY A 30 3.56 9.43 -4.34
N LYS A 31 2.59 8.79 -5.04
CA LYS A 31 2.66 8.59 -6.50
C LYS A 31 2.93 9.86 -7.28
N THR A 32 2.11 10.89 -7.09
CA THR A 32 2.21 12.16 -7.82
C THR A 32 3.54 12.86 -7.54
N SER A 33 4.01 12.87 -6.30
CA SER A 33 5.31 13.45 -5.93
C SER A 33 6.47 12.73 -6.63
N LEU A 34 6.43 11.40 -6.66
CA LEU A 34 7.44 10.58 -7.34
C LEU A 34 7.43 10.81 -8.86
N LEU A 35 6.24 10.90 -9.47
CA LEU A 35 6.09 11.18 -10.90
C LEU A 35 6.65 12.56 -11.25
N LEU A 36 6.28 13.59 -10.51
CA LEU A 36 6.77 14.96 -10.76
C LEU A 36 8.29 15.06 -10.54
N GLU A 37 8.83 14.35 -9.53
CA GLU A 37 10.28 14.27 -9.34
C GLU A 37 10.99 13.61 -10.52
N SER A 38 10.39 12.55 -11.08
CA SER A 38 10.98 11.80 -12.20
C SER A 38 11.08 12.59 -13.51
N VAL A 39 10.25 13.62 -13.69
CA VAL A 39 10.20 14.44 -14.91
C VAL A 39 10.86 15.81 -14.78
N LYS A 40 11.47 16.11 -13.62
CA LYS A 40 12.22 17.36 -13.42
C LYS A 40 13.29 17.56 -14.49
N GLY A 41 13.29 18.73 -15.10
CA GLY A 41 14.23 19.08 -16.18
C GLY A 41 13.93 18.42 -17.53
N THR A 42 12.81 17.72 -17.67
CA THR A 42 12.37 17.11 -18.95
C THR A 42 11.09 17.72 -19.44
N LYS A 43 10.77 17.50 -20.72
CA LYS A 43 9.48 17.91 -21.27
C LYS A 43 8.41 16.89 -20.94
N TYR A 44 7.33 17.34 -20.30
CA TYR A 44 6.23 16.45 -19.91
C TYR A 44 4.86 17.13 -20.05
N LEU A 45 3.83 16.32 -20.15
CA LEU A 45 2.42 16.69 -20.04
C LEU A 45 1.79 15.87 -18.92
N TYR A 46 1.19 16.55 -17.95
CA TYR A 46 0.46 15.93 -16.84
C TYR A 46 -1.03 16.18 -17.01
N LEU A 47 -1.81 15.12 -17.06
CA LEU A 47 -3.26 15.13 -17.19
C LEU A 47 -3.88 14.44 -15.98
N PHE A 48 -4.86 15.09 -15.35
CA PHE A 48 -5.60 14.54 -14.22
C PHE A 48 -7.02 14.19 -14.64
N VAL A 49 -7.43 12.92 -14.53
CA VAL A 49 -8.76 12.46 -14.92
C VAL A 49 -9.75 12.71 -13.78
N SER A 50 -10.56 13.76 -13.90
CA SER A 50 -11.63 14.06 -12.96
C SER A 50 -12.96 13.41 -13.40
N ARG A 51 -13.88 13.22 -12.46
CA ARG A 51 -15.23 12.69 -12.73
C ARG A 51 -16.13 13.75 -13.36
N THR A 52 -15.91 14.01 -14.63
CA THR A 52 -16.70 14.93 -15.45
C THR A 52 -16.98 14.33 -16.83
N SER A 53 -17.72 15.05 -17.69
CA SER A 53 -17.96 14.56 -19.05
C SER A 53 -16.71 14.55 -19.92
N GLU A 54 -16.63 13.59 -20.84
CA GLU A 54 -15.49 13.44 -21.76
C GLU A 54 -15.17 14.74 -22.54
N PRO A 55 -16.16 15.48 -23.09
CA PRO A 55 -15.89 16.74 -23.77
C PRO A 55 -15.23 17.81 -22.89
N LEU A 56 -15.64 17.92 -21.63
CA LEU A 56 -15.05 18.89 -20.69
C LEU A 56 -13.60 18.51 -20.34
N LEU A 57 -13.34 17.22 -20.12
CA LEU A 57 -11.97 16.72 -19.94
C LEU A 57 -11.10 17.02 -21.15
N CYS A 58 -11.59 16.77 -22.36
CA CYS A 58 -10.85 17.03 -23.58
C CYS A 58 -10.52 18.51 -23.75
N GLN A 59 -11.45 19.43 -23.41
CA GLN A 59 -11.20 20.87 -23.45
C GLN A 59 -10.09 21.28 -22.47
N GLN A 60 -10.10 20.73 -21.25
CA GLN A 60 -9.04 20.99 -20.27
C GLN A 60 -7.69 20.43 -20.76
N PHE A 61 -7.69 19.20 -21.21
CA PHE A 61 -6.49 18.52 -21.69
C PHE A 61 -5.88 19.18 -22.94
N GLN A 62 -6.71 19.78 -23.83
CA GLN A 62 -6.22 20.58 -24.92
C GLN A 62 -5.43 21.82 -24.45
N LYS A 63 -5.92 22.50 -23.40
CA LYS A 63 -5.22 23.65 -22.82
C LYS A 63 -3.90 23.21 -22.20
N ASP A 64 -3.95 22.15 -21.38
CA ASP A 64 -2.76 21.60 -20.71
C ASP A 64 -1.69 21.18 -21.74
N ALA A 65 -2.11 20.54 -22.85
CA ALA A 65 -1.20 20.14 -23.93
C ALA A 65 -0.62 21.33 -24.66
N ALA A 66 -1.41 22.39 -24.93
CA ALA A 66 -0.94 23.61 -25.57
C ALA A 66 0.12 24.31 -24.69
N GLU A 67 -0.15 24.44 -23.40
CA GLU A 67 0.75 25.08 -22.42
C GLU A 67 2.05 24.28 -22.24
N ALA A 68 1.94 22.98 -21.99
CA ALA A 68 3.09 22.13 -21.63
C ALA A 68 3.97 21.78 -22.84
N LEU A 69 3.36 21.52 -24.00
CA LEU A 69 4.06 21.00 -25.17
C LEU A 69 4.19 22.02 -26.31
N GLY A 70 3.40 23.11 -26.30
CA GLY A 70 3.31 24.06 -27.41
C GLY A 70 2.61 23.44 -28.63
N ILE A 71 1.69 22.51 -28.42
CA ILE A 71 0.89 21.91 -29.51
C ILE A 71 -0.26 22.84 -29.84
N GLN A 72 -0.37 23.21 -31.12
CA GLN A 72 -1.58 23.87 -31.63
C GLN A 72 -2.56 22.80 -32.12
N ILE A 73 -3.60 22.59 -31.33
CA ILE A 73 -4.72 21.69 -31.67
C ILE A 73 -5.85 22.59 -32.18
N PHE A 74 -6.16 22.50 -33.48
CA PHE A 74 -7.22 23.29 -34.10
C PHE A 74 -8.58 22.61 -33.88
N GLY A 75 -9.59 23.43 -33.60
CA GLY A 75 -10.95 22.98 -33.36
C GLY A 75 -11.18 22.47 -31.92
N THR A 76 -12.42 22.10 -31.63
CA THR A 76 -12.83 21.58 -30.31
C THR A 76 -12.81 20.05 -30.36
N ILE A 77 -11.94 19.43 -29.56
CA ILE A 77 -11.92 17.98 -29.36
C ILE A 77 -12.92 17.63 -28.28
N THR A 78 -13.83 16.71 -28.56
CA THR A 78 -14.85 16.22 -27.62
C THR A 78 -14.66 14.78 -27.21
N ARG A 79 -13.72 14.06 -27.87
CA ARG A 79 -13.40 12.66 -27.56
C ARG A 79 -11.93 12.51 -27.21
N PHE A 80 -11.66 11.78 -26.13
CA PHE A 80 -10.29 11.52 -25.68
C PHE A 80 -9.47 10.77 -26.73
N ARG A 81 -10.08 9.87 -27.48
CA ARG A 81 -9.44 9.16 -28.59
C ARG A 81 -8.73 10.11 -29.53
N ASP A 82 -9.41 11.17 -29.98
CA ASP A 82 -8.88 12.09 -30.98
C ASP A 82 -7.74 12.94 -30.41
N LEU A 83 -7.86 13.34 -29.14
CA LEU A 83 -6.78 14.02 -28.42
C LEU A 83 -5.55 13.12 -28.29
N PHE A 84 -5.76 11.88 -27.83
CA PHE A 84 -4.67 10.94 -27.62
C PHE A 84 -3.94 10.61 -28.93
N GLU A 85 -4.66 10.50 -30.06
CA GLU A 85 -4.06 10.34 -31.37
C GLU A 85 -3.18 11.52 -31.75
N GLN A 86 -3.63 12.77 -31.53
CA GLN A 86 -2.81 13.96 -31.76
C GLN A 86 -1.54 13.99 -30.91
N LEU A 87 -1.65 13.59 -29.66
CA LEU A 87 -0.51 13.45 -28.74
C LEU A 87 0.50 12.39 -29.22
N LEU A 88 0.02 11.26 -29.73
CA LEU A 88 0.88 10.21 -30.31
C LEU A 88 1.54 10.68 -31.61
N ILE A 89 0.82 11.36 -32.50
CA ILE A 89 1.38 11.96 -33.75
C ILE A 89 2.47 12.99 -33.40
N PHE A 90 2.24 13.85 -32.42
CA PHE A 90 3.24 14.80 -31.97
C PHE A 90 4.51 14.09 -31.44
N SER A 91 4.35 12.99 -30.73
CA SER A 91 5.45 12.21 -30.17
C SER A 91 6.32 11.53 -31.24
N THR A 92 5.83 11.36 -32.47
CA THR A 92 6.68 10.88 -33.59
C THR A 92 7.77 11.84 -33.96
N LYS A 93 7.58 13.16 -33.70
CA LYS A 93 8.50 14.25 -34.03
C LYS A 93 9.26 14.77 -32.79
N LYS A 94 8.64 14.76 -31.62
CA LYS A 94 9.21 15.33 -30.39
C LYS A 94 8.98 14.37 -29.21
N HIS A 95 10.08 13.95 -28.57
CA HIS A 95 10.04 13.13 -27.37
C HIS A 95 9.53 13.92 -26.17
N TYR A 96 8.65 13.31 -25.38
CA TYR A 96 8.16 13.84 -24.09
C TYR A 96 7.57 12.73 -23.21
N THR A 97 7.31 13.06 -21.94
CA THR A 97 6.58 12.18 -21.02
C THR A 97 5.12 12.61 -20.95
N LEU A 98 4.20 11.68 -21.17
CA LEU A 98 2.76 11.83 -20.89
C LEU A 98 2.43 11.13 -19.59
N ILE A 99 1.95 11.86 -18.60
CA ILE A 99 1.44 11.32 -17.34
C ILE A 99 -0.07 11.50 -17.33
N ILE A 100 -0.81 10.41 -17.14
CA ILE A 100 -2.25 10.44 -16.91
C ILE A 100 -2.51 9.90 -15.50
N ASP A 101 -2.88 10.79 -14.58
CA ASP A 101 -3.15 10.47 -13.18
C ASP A 101 -4.65 10.22 -12.97
N GLU A 102 -4.99 9.39 -11.97
CA GLU A 102 -6.31 8.82 -11.72
C GLU A 102 -6.91 8.13 -12.97
N PHE A 103 -6.03 7.41 -13.69
CA PHE A 103 -6.33 6.75 -14.97
C PHE A 103 -7.58 5.85 -14.92
N GLN A 104 -7.84 5.21 -13.77
CA GLN A 104 -9.02 4.37 -13.58
C GLN A 104 -10.34 5.15 -13.70
N GLU A 105 -10.33 6.48 -13.51
CA GLU A 105 -11.54 7.29 -13.62
C GLU A 105 -12.10 7.35 -15.04
N PHE A 106 -11.32 7.03 -16.06
CA PHE A 106 -11.84 6.86 -17.40
C PHE A 106 -12.97 5.82 -17.50
N ALA A 107 -12.99 4.81 -16.60
CA ALA A 107 -14.09 3.85 -16.54
C ALA A 107 -15.44 4.51 -16.21
N ASN A 108 -15.41 5.61 -15.42
CA ASN A 108 -16.60 6.40 -15.05
C ASN A 108 -16.96 7.44 -16.08
N VAL A 109 -15.98 7.91 -16.88
CA VAL A 109 -16.18 8.90 -17.95
C VAL A 109 -16.74 8.23 -19.20
N ASN A 110 -15.99 7.28 -19.73
CA ASN A 110 -16.34 6.49 -20.89
C ASN A 110 -15.44 5.24 -20.97
N SER A 111 -15.98 4.07 -20.68
CA SER A 111 -15.22 2.83 -20.63
C SER A 111 -14.63 2.39 -21.99
N SER A 112 -15.12 2.93 -23.12
CA SER A 112 -14.55 2.64 -24.44
C SER A 112 -13.14 3.22 -24.61
N ILE A 113 -12.76 4.22 -23.79
CA ILE A 113 -11.44 4.87 -23.86
C ILE A 113 -10.31 3.84 -23.75
N PHE A 114 -10.44 2.81 -22.94
CA PHE A 114 -9.40 1.77 -22.81
C PHE A 114 -9.16 1.00 -24.13
N SER A 115 -10.22 0.66 -24.84
CA SER A 115 -10.13 0.03 -26.15
C SER A 115 -9.57 0.99 -27.21
N GLU A 116 -9.93 2.25 -27.13
CA GLU A 116 -9.45 3.29 -28.04
C GLU A 116 -7.94 3.56 -27.82
N ILE A 117 -7.50 3.64 -26.57
CA ILE A 117 -6.06 3.72 -26.23
C ILE A 117 -5.33 2.49 -26.76
N GLN A 118 -5.88 1.28 -26.54
CA GLN A 118 -5.30 0.05 -27.08
C GLN A 118 -5.04 0.12 -28.58
N ASN A 119 -6.06 0.48 -29.36
CA ASN A 119 -5.98 0.52 -30.81
C ASN A 119 -4.93 1.53 -31.29
N LEU A 120 -4.95 2.73 -30.74
CA LEU A 120 -3.98 3.77 -31.08
C LEU A 120 -2.56 3.40 -30.62
N TRP A 121 -2.42 2.84 -29.42
CA TRP A 121 -1.12 2.38 -28.93
C TRP A 121 -0.50 1.34 -29.85
N ASP A 122 -1.27 0.32 -30.23
CA ASP A 122 -0.78 -0.74 -31.14
C ASP A 122 -0.41 -0.20 -32.53
N GLN A 123 -1.09 0.88 -33.00
CA GLN A 123 -0.80 1.52 -34.26
C GLN A 123 0.47 2.40 -34.23
N TYR A 124 0.71 3.10 -33.12
CA TYR A 124 1.74 4.12 -33.03
C TYR A 124 3.01 3.70 -32.25
N LYS A 125 2.97 2.68 -31.40
CA LYS A 125 4.08 2.27 -30.52
C LYS A 125 5.42 2.07 -31.20
N GLY A 126 5.43 1.66 -32.46
CA GLY A 126 6.64 1.47 -33.27
C GLY A 126 7.22 2.77 -33.88
N LYS A 127 6.48 3.88 -33.81
CA LYS A 127 6.87 5.16 -34.43
C LYS A 127 6.96 6.31 -33.43
N ALA A 128 6.19 6.23 -32.37
CA ALA A 128 6.10 7.24 -31.34
C ALA A 128 7.33 7.20 -30.42
N LYS A 129 7.77 8.36 -29.97
CA LYS A 129 8.84 8.56 -28.98
C LYS A 129 8.21 9.16 -27.72
N ILE A 130 7.48 8.35 -26.98
CA ILE A 130 6.69 8.78 -25.84
C ILE A 130 6.97 7.88 -24.62
N ASN A 131 7.19 8.51 -23.47
CA ASN A 131 7.14 7.85 -22.18
C ASN A 131 5.74 8.05 -21.61
N PHE A 132 4.84 7.09 -21.85
CA PHE A 132 3.47 7.13 -21.36
C PHE A 132 3.39 6.48 -19.99
N ILE A 133 2.88 7.21 -18.98
CA ILE A 133 2.72 6.74 -17.60
C ILE A 133 1.26 6.90 -17.20
N ALA A 134 0.60 5.79 -16.91
CA ALA A 134 -0.73 5.76 -16.30
C ALA A 134 -0.59 5.53 -14.78
N SER A 135 -1.11 6.47 -13.99
CA SER A 135 -1.10 6.39 -12.52
C SER A 135 -2.52 6.26 -11.98
N GLY A 136 -2.71 5.48 -10.92
CA GLY A 136 -4.01 5.34 -10.29
C GLY A 136 -3.94 4.98 -8.82
N SER A 137 -4.95 5.43 -8.08
CA SER A 137 -5.03 5.29 -6.63
C SER A 137 -5.98 4.19 -6.16
N ILE A 138 -6.92 3.75 -7.00
CA ILE A 138 -7.82 2.63 -6.71
C ILE A 138 -7.18 1.35 -7.21
N TYR A 139 -6.56 0.60 -6.28
CA TYR A 139 -5.74 -0.55 -6.60
C TYR A 139 -6.51 -1.62 -7.40
N SER A 140 -7.69 -2.00 -6.94
CA SER A 140 -8.54 -3.02 -7.58
C SER A 140 -8.90 -2.67 -9.03
N MET A 141 -9.25 -1.41 -9.31
CA MET A 141 -9.57 -0.97 -10.67
C MET A 141 -8.34 -0.99 -11.58
N MET A 142 -7.18 -0.51 -11.10
CA MET A 142 -5.94 -0.53 -11.88
C MET A 142 -5.50 -1.95 -12.20
N MET A 143 -5.58 -2.87 -11.24
CA MET A 143 -5.29 -4.29 -11.46
C MET A 143 -6.24 -4.91 -12.50
N LYS A 144 -7.53 -4.60 -12.43
CA LYS A 144 -8.50 -5.03 -13.42
C LYS A 144 -8.12 -4.53 -14.82
N ILE A 145 -7.86 -3.24 -15.00
CA ILE A 145 -7.56 -2.61 -16.30
C ILE A 145 -6.30 -3.20 -16.95
N PHE A 146 -5.25 -3.48 -16.18
CA PHE A 146 -3.94 -3.84 -16.73
C PHE A 146 -3.57 -5.32 -16.61
N GLU A 147 -4.16 -6.08 -15.68
CA GLU A 147 -3.78 -7.48 -15.42
C GLU A 147 -4.87 -8.50 -15.75
N ASN A 148 -6.11 -8.07 -15.94
CA ASN A 148 -7.16 -8.98 -16.39
C ASN A 148 -6.99 -9.24 -17.89
N ARG A 149 -6.84 -10.52 -18.27
CA ARG A 149 -6.65 -10.98 -19.67
C ARG A 149 -7.78 -10.58 -20.62
N LYS A 150 -8.97 -10.26 -20.09
CA LYS A 150 -10.13 -9.83 -20.88
C LYS A 150 -10.14 -8.33 -21.17
N GLU A 151 -9.30 -7.57 -20.51
CA GLU A 151 -9.28 -6.11 -20.64
C GLU A 151 -8.36 -5.64 -21.77
N PRO A 152 -8.71 -4.53 -22.46
CA PRO A 152 -8.01 -4.09 -23.65
C PRO A 152 -6.50 -3.81 -23.45
N LEU A 153 -6.10 -3.28 -22.29
CA LEU A 153 -4.73 -2.86 -22.03
C LEU A 153 -3.83 -3.98 -21.47
N PHE A 154 -4.38 -5.19 -21.30
CA PHE A 154 -3.59 -6.35 -20.88
C PHE A 154 -2.41 -6.62 -21.84
N GLY A 155 -1.22 -6.83 -21.27
CA GLY A 155 -0.01 -7.21 -22.03
C GLY A 155 0.62 -6.08 -22.85
N ARG A 156 0.22 -4.80 -22.65
CA ARG A 156 0.77 -3.63 -23.39
C ARG A 156 1.79 -2.82 -22.61
N LEU A 157 2.02 -3.18 -21.35
CA LEU A 157 2.96 -2.47 -20.49
C LEU A 157 4.40 -2.80 -20.83
N THR A 158 5.24 -1.78 -20.84
CA THR A 158 6.70 -1.91 -20.82
C THR A 158 7.21 -2.11 -19.39
N SER A 159 6.56 -1.47 -18.42
CA SER A 159 6.96 -1.53 -17.01
C SER A 159 5.74 -1.36 -16.09
N LYS A 160 5.84 -1.97 -14.90
CA LYS A 160 4.87 -1.80 -13.82
C LYS A 160 5.61 -1.42 -12.54
N ILE A 161 5.14 -0.37 -11.87
CA ILE A 161 5.61 0.07 -10.56
C ILE A 161 4.46 -0.06 -9.58
N THR A 162 4.65 -0.87 -8.53
CA THR A 162 3.72 -0.94 -7.40
C THR A 162 4.37 -0.24 -6.22
N LEU A 163 3.98 1.00 -5.98
CA LEU A 163 4.57 1.83 -4.95
C LEU A 163 4.16 1.31 -3.56
N GLN A 164 5.16 1.02 -2.75
CA GLN A 164 5.00 0.50 -1.39
C GLN A 164 5.19 1.61 -0.35
N PRO A 165 4.65 1.44 0.87
CA PRO A 165 5.01 2.26 2.02
C PRO A 165 6.53 2.27 2.26
N PHE A 166 7.01 3.29 2.96
CA PHE A 166 8.42 3.37 3.32
C PHE A 166 8.87 2.17 4.15
N ALA A 167 10.07 1.71 3.87
CA ALA A 167 10.76 0.67 4.62
C ALA A 167 11.06 1.11 6.06
N VAL A 168 11.27 0.14 6.96
CA VAL A 168 11.51 0.42 8.40
C VAL A 168 12.77 1.27 8.62
N SER A 169 13.80 1.07 7.79
CA SER A 169 15.03 1.88 7.81
C SER A 169 14.77 3.37 7.62
N VAL A 170 13.86 3.73 6.72
CA VAL A 170 13.51 5.12 6.40
C VAL A 170 12.86 5.85 7.59
N PHE A 171 12.11 5.14 8.44
CA PHE A 171 11.54 5.76 9.65
C PHE A 171 12.61 6.29 10.61
N LYS A 172 13.71 5.55 10.73
CA LYS A 172 14.85 5.97 11.58
C LYS A 172 15.51 7.22 11.02
N GLU A 173 15.69 7.27 9.68
CA GLU A 173 16.25 8.44 9.00
C GLU A 173 15.36 9.66 9.24
N ILE A 174 14.05 9.55 8.97
CA ILE A 174 13.10 10.64 9.16
C ILE A 174 13.09 11.12 10.62
N LEU A 175 12.94 10.22 11.59
CA LEU A 175 12.94 10.62 13.00
C LEU A 175 14.25 11.25 13.42
N ASN A 176 15.40 10.77 12.92
CA ASN A 176 16.69 11.35 13.20
C ASN A 176 16.80 12.80 12.68
N ASP A 177 16.23 13.08 11.52
CA ASP A 177 16.24 14.42 10.92
C ASP A 177 15.37 15.41 11.70
N TYR A 178 14.21 14.97 12.19
CA TYR A 178 13.27 15.85 12.91
C TYR A 178 13.48 15.86 14.44
N ASN A 179 13.95 14.77 15.01
CA ASN A 179 14.19 14.63 16.45
C ASN A 179 15.30 13.61 16.72
N PRO A 180 16.59 14.00 16.68
CA PRO A 180 17.71 13.08 16.92
C PRO A 180 17.71 12.38 18.30
N ARG A 181 16.85 12.82 19.22
CA ARG A 181 16.68 12.22 20.56
C ARG A 181 15.39 11.39 20.66
N TYR A 182 14.87 10.88 19.54
CA TYR A 182 13.71 10.00 19.59
C TYR A 182 14.01 8.70 20.35
N THR A 183 12.99 8.13 20.94
CA THR A 183 13.06 6.86 21.67
C THR A 183 12.59 5.71 20.79
N PRO A 184 12.92 4.44 21.11
CA PRO A 184 12.32 3.28 20.43
C PRO A 184 10.79 3.29 20.46
N GLU A 185 10.20 3.84 21.51
CA GLU A 185 8.75 3.98 21.66
C GLU A 185 8.17 5.01 20.67
N ASP A 186 8.89 6.10 20.41
CA ASP A 186 8.48 7.09 19.40
C ASP A 186 8.53 6.49 17.99
N LEU A 187 9.56 5.70 17.69
CA LEU A 187 9.71 4.99 16.43
C LEU A 187 8.58 3.97 16.23
N LEU A 188 8.28 3.17 17.24
CA LEU A 188 7.20 2.18 17.17
C LEU A 188 5.84 2.88 17.00
N CYS A 189 5.60 3.99 17.70
CA CYS A 189 4.38 4.77 17.57
C CYS A 189 4.23 5.33 16.15
N LEU A 190 5.28 5.92 15.58
CA LEU A 190 5.26 6.40 14.19
C LEU A 190 4.95 5.28 13.19
N TYR A 191 5.62 4.12 13.32
CA TYR A 191 5.36 2.95 12.49
C TYR A 191 3.93 2.43 12.63
N MET A 192 3.43 2.39 13.86
CA MET A 192 2.07 1.95 14.20
C MET A 192 0.99 2.84 13.56
N LEU A 193 1.17 4.16 13.64
CA LEU A 193 0.18 5.14 13.18
C LEU A 193 0.21 5.34 11.66
N THR A 194 1.36 5.20 11.02
CA THR A 194 1.53 5.59 9.62
C THR A 194 1.75 4.42 8.66
N GLY A 195 2.28 3.30 9.18
CA GLY A 195 2.63 2.14 8.35
C GLY A 195 3.60 2.44 7.20
N GLY A 196 4.30 3.58 7.23
CA GLY A 196 5.19 4.02 6.17
C GLY A 196 4.50 4.81 5.06
N VAL A 197 3.24 5.17 5.21
CA VAL A 197 2.56 6.03 4.24
C VAL A 197 3.08 7.45 4.36
N PRO A 198 3.74 8.01 3.32
CA PRO A 198 4.42 9.31 3.37
C PRO A 198 3.54 10.44 3.88
N LYS A 199 2.30 10.55 3.41
CA LYS A 199 1.40 11.64 3.81
C LYS A 199 1.11 11.67 5.30
N TYR A 200 0.99 10.50 5.95
CA TYR A 200 0.75 10.45 7.40
C TYR A 200 2.01 10.82 8.19
N ILE A 201 3.16 10.44 7.66
CA ILE A 201 4.45 10.84 8.24
C ILE A 201 4.62 12.36 8.12
N ASP A 202 4.40 12.93 6.93
CA ASP A 202 4.46 14.38 6.71
C ASP A 202 3.57 15.13 7.69
N LEU A 203 2.30 14.73 7.83
CA LEU A 203 1.36 15.38 8.75
C LEU A 203 1.89 15.41 10.19
N LEU A 204 2.48 14.32 10.67
CA LEU A 204 3.04 14.25 12.02
C LEU A 204 4.31 15.09 12.15
N MET A 205 5.20 15.03 11.15
CA MET A 205 6.48 15.76 11.18
C MET A 205 6.27 17.26 11.01
N GLU A 206 5.43 17.72 10.11
CA GLU A 206 5.08 19.14 9.92
C GLU A 206 4.43 19.75 11.18
N ALA A 207 3.64 18.95 11.92
CA ALA A 207 3.09 19.36 13.21
C ALA A 207 4.10 19.29 14.38
N GLY A 208 5.36 18.90 14.14
CA GLY A 208 6.36 18.68 15.18
C GLY A 208 6.02 17.54 16.15
N ALA A 209 5.11 16.63 15.75
CA ALA A 209 4.66 15.50 16.55
C ALA A 209 5.65 14.33 16.43
N THR A 210 6.86 14.48 16.97
CA THR A 210 7.95 13.49 16.88
C THR A 210 8.05 12.58 18.10
N LYS A 211 7.23 12.79 19.13
CA LYS A 211 7.15 11.96 20.34
C LYS A 211 5.82 11.25 20.39
N LYS A 212 5.79 10.04 20.93
CA LYS A 212 4.58 9.21 21.10
C LYS A 212 3.38 10.01 21.62
N SER A 213 3.57 10.75 22.74
CA SER A 213 2.47 11.54 23.31
C SER A 213 1.91 12.55 22.32
N LYS A 214 2.79 13.28 21.61
CA LYS A 214 2.41 14.31 20.63
C LYS A 214 1.77 13.70 19.39
N MET A 215 2.25 12.55 18.90
CA MET A 215 1.62 11.82 17.80
C MET A 215 0.21 11.40 18.16
N LEU A 216 0.00 10.84 19.34
CA LEU A 216 -1.32 10.42 19.81
C LEU A 216 -2.23 11.63 20.08
N ASP A 217 -1.72 12.74 20.64
CA ASP A 217 -2.47 13.99 20.82
C ASP A 217 -2.98 14.50 19.45
N MET A 218 -2.13 14.51 18.44
CA MET A 218 -2.49 14.95 17.10
C MET A 218 -3.52 14.06 16.45
N VAL A 219 -3.38 12.74 16.57
CA VAL A 219 -4.33 11.76 15.98
C VAL A 219 -5.71 11.89 16.60
N THR A 220 -5.80 12.25 17.88
CA THR A 220 -7.05 12.42 18.62
C THR A 220 -7.51 13.88 18.72
N SER A 221 -6.96 14.80 17.95
CA SER A 221 -7.44 16.19 17.91
C SER A 221 -8.75 16.30 17.10
N PRO A 222 -9.62 17.30 17.39
CA PRO A 222 -10.90 17.47 16.72
C PRO A 222 -10.83 17.62 15.21
N ASP A 223 -9.78 18.24 14.72
CA ASP A 223 -9.50 18.54 13.30
C ASP A 223 -8.52 17.55 12.66
N SER A 224 -8.26 16.44 13.35
CA SER A 224 -7.31 15.43 12.88
C SER A 224 -7.80 14.73 11.60
N PRO A 225 -7.04 14.79 10.51
CA PRO A 225 -7.38 14.04 9.30
C PRO A 225 -7.35 12.52 9.52
N PHE A 226 -6.67 12.02 10.55
CA PHE A 226 -6.62 10.60 10.89
C PHE A 226 -7.99 10.03 11.31
N ILE A 227 -8.94 10.87 11.73
CA ILE A 227 -10.25 10.41 12.17
C ILE A 227 -11.13 9.99 11.00
N SER A 228 -11.22 10.80 9.93
CA SER A 228 -12.10 10.54 8.77
C SER A 228 -11.42 9.70 7.68
N GLU A 229 -10.11 9.78 7.56
CA GLU A 229 -9.33 9.22 6.45
C GLU A 229 -9.57 7.73 6.22
N GLY A 230 -9.71 6.91 7.26
CA GLY A 230 -9.94 5.47 7.13
C GLY A 230 -11.25 5.16 6.40
N LYS A 231 -12.31 5.93 6.67
CA LYS A 231 -13.59 5.81 5.97
C LYS A 231 -13.49 6.28 4.53
N ASP A 232 -12.86 7.43 4.29
CA ASP A 232 -12.74 8.04 2.98
C ASP A 232 -11.92 7.18 2.00
N LEU A 233 -10.86 6.55 2.50
CA LEU A 233 -10.05 5.59 1.73
C LEU A 233 -10.88 4.40 1.25
N LEU A 234 -11.66 3.80 2.14
CA LEU A 234 -12.28 2.50 1.91
C LEU A 234 -13.64 2.58 1.22
N VAL A 235 -14.40 3.66 1.45
CA VAL A 235 -15.68 3.85 0.76
C VAL A 235 -15.49 3.96 -0.75
N SER A 236 -14.41 4.60 -1.19
CA SER A 236 -14.08 4.69 -2.62
C SER A 236 -13.67 3.35 -3.23
N GLU A 237 -13.11 2.42 -2.44
CA GLU A 237 -12.72 1.08 -2.91
C GLU A 237 -13.90 0.10 -2.93
N PHE A 238 -14.72 0.09 -1.88
CA PHE A 238 -15.77 -0.93 -1.70
C PHE A 238 -17.13 -0.56 -2.30
N GLY A 239 -17.35 0.70 -2.61
CA GLY A 239 -18.65 1.16 -3.12
C GLY A 239 -19.80 0.85 -2.15
N LYS A 240 -20.92 0.30 -2.66
CA LYS A 240 -22.15 0.05 -1.88
C LYS A 240 -22.04 -1.06 -0.83
N GLU A 241 -21.09 -1.99 -0.98
CA GLU A 241 -20.95 -3.16 -0.07
C GLU A 241 -20.01 -2.90 1.13
N TYR A 242 -19.61 -1.66 1.35
CA TYR A 242 -18.63 -1.29 2.37
C TYR A 242 -18.95 -1.82 3.78
N GLY A 243 -20.21 -1.93 4.17
CA GLY A 243 -20.60 -2.34 5.53
C GLY A 243 -20.08 -3.72 5.95
N THR A 244 -20.18 -4.73 5.07
CA THR A 244 -19.65 -6.07 5.36
C THR A 244 -18.12 -6.06 5.43
N TYR A 245 -17.46 -5.40 4.49
CA TYR A 245 -16.00 -5.27 4.48
C TYR A 245 -15.49 -4.58 5.74
N PHE A 246 -16.14 -3.49 6.18
CA PHE A 246 -15.79 -2.78 7.41
C PHE A 246 -15.91 -3.68 8.64
N SER A 247 -17.00 -4.46 8.75
CA SER A 247 -17.20 -5.40 9.86
C SER A 247 -16.08 -6.46 9.90
N ILE A 248 -15.68 -7.00 8.75
CA ILE A 248 -14.58 -7.98 8.68
C ILE A 248 -13.26 -7.35 9.12
N LEU A 249 -12.93 -6.16 8.59
CA LEU A 249 -11.68 -5.47 8.92
C LEU A 249 -11.61 -5.07 10.39
N GLN A 250 -12.73 -4.62 10.98
CA GLN A 250 -12.85 -4.32 12.40
C GLN A 250 -12.60 -5.55 13.27
N LEU A 251 -13.19 -6.69 12.92
CA LEU A 251 -13.01 -7.94 13.65
C LEU A 251 -11.56 -8.43 13.58
N ILE A 252 -10.92 -8.36 12.41
CA ILE A 252 -9.50 -8.70 12.27
C ILE A 252 -8.64 -7.75 13.13
N ALA A 253 -8.90 -6.45 13.09
CA ALA A 253 -8.18 -5.46 13.90
C ALA A 253 -8.38 -5.66 15.41
N SER A 254 -9.50 -6.25 15.82
CA SER A 254 -9.79 -6.60 17.21
C SER A 254 -9.18 -7.93 17.67
N GLY A 255 -8.52 -8.68 16.74
CA GLY A 255 -7.82 -9.93 17.03
C GLY A 255 -8.57 -11.21 16.63
N LYS A 256 -9.76 -11.11 16.01
CA LYS A 256 -10.45 -12.27 15.42
C LYS A 256 -9.88 -12.55 14.03
N THR A 257 -8.92 -13.44 13.97
CA THR A 257 -8.11 -13.66 12.77
C THR A 257 -8.46 -14.95 12.01
N ILE A 258 -9.33 -15.79 12.56
CA ILE A 258 -9.74 -17.08 11.98
C ILE A 258 -11.09 -16.91 11.28
N GLN A 259 -11.23 -17.42 10.05
CA GLN A 259 -12.44 -17.26 9.24
C GLN A 259 -13.71 -17.73 9.97
N SER A 260 -13.67 -18.87 10.67
CA SER A 260 -14.85 -19.38 11.39
C SER A 260 -15.32 -18.46 12.52
N GLU A 261 -14.40 -17.73 13.17
CA GLU A 261 -14.76 -16.71 14.18
C GLU A 261 -15.45 -15.51 13.50
N LEU A 262 -14.95 -15.09 12.31
CA LEU A 262 -15.57 -14.02 11.54
C LEU A 262 -16.96 -14.42 11.06
N ASP A 263 -17.11 -15.63 10.51
CA ASP A 263 -18.39 -16.19 10.05
C ASP A 263 -19.43 -16.22 11.18
N SER A 264 -19.00 -16.65 12.38
CA SER A 264 -19.86 -16.72 13.56
C SER A 264 -20.40 -15.35 14.00
N VAL A 265 -19.55 -14.31 13.98
CA VAL A 265 -19.96 -12.96 14.42
C VAL A 265 -20.78 -12.27 13.36
N ILE A 266 -20.44 -12.42 12.08
CA ILE A 266 -21.13 -11.74 10.97
C ILE A 266 -22.43 -12.46 10.59
N GLY A 267 -22.59 -13.74 10.97
CA GLY A 267 -23.77 -14.53 10.67
C GLY A 267 -23.86 -15.03 9.22
N LYS A 268 -22.77 -14.96 8.45
CA LYS A 268 -22.67 -15.47 7.08
C LYS A 268 -21.24 -15.87 6.73
N ASN A 269 -21.09 -16.68 5.66
CA ASN A 269 -19.77 -17.07 5.15
C ASN A 269 -19.00 -15.85 4.64
N THR A 270 -17.82 -15.58 5.20
CA THR A 270 -16.94 -14.43 4.85
C THR A 270 -15.88 -14.78 3.81
N GLY A 271 -15.78 -16.03 3.38
CA GLY A 271 -14.68 -16.52 2.54
C GLY A 271 -14.49 -15.73 1.23
N ALA A 272 -15.58 -15.40 0.52
CA ALA A 272 -15.52 -14.60 -0.69
C ALA A 272 -15.04 -13.15 -0.41
N TYR A 273 -15.52 -12.54 0.67
CA TYR A 273 -15.10 -11.20 1.08
C TYR A 273 -13.60 -11.17 1.47
N LEU A 274 -13.14 -12.18 2.20
CA LEU A 274 -11.72 -12.30 2.56
C LEU A 274 -10.84 -12.51 1.33
N ALA A 275 -11.28 -13.32 0.36
CA ALA A 275 -10.57 -13.50 -0.90
C ALA A 275 -10.47 -12.19 -1.71
N ASN A 276 -11.54 -11.39 -1.74
CA ASN A 276 -11.53 -10.09 -2.38
C ASN A 276 -10.63 -9.10 -1.64
N LEU A 277 -10.69 -9.06 -0.29
CA LEU A 277 -9.81 -8.22 0.53
C LEU A 277 -8.33 -8.52 0.30
N GLU A 278 -7.98 -9.78 0.06
CA GLU A 278 -6.61 -10.20 -0.23
C GLU A 278 -6.20 -9.88 -1.68
N ARG A 279 -7.00 -10.33 -2.67
CA ARG A 279 -6.60 -10.35 -4.08
C ARG A 279 -6.92 -9.06 -4.82
N GLU A 280 -8.15 -8.54 -4.60
CA GLU A 280 -8.63 -7.36 -5.32
C GLU A 280 -8.19 -6.07 -4.65
N TYR A 281 -8.32 -6.01 -3.31
CA TYR A 281 -8.06 -4.79 -2.55
C TYR A 281 -6.65 -4.74 -1.91
N SER A 282 -5.96 -5.88 -1.82
CA SER A 282 -4.64 -5.97 -1.15
C SER A 282 -4.62 -5.40 0.28
N LEU A 283 -5.77 -5.52 0.99
CA LEU A 283 -5.97 -4.98 2.35
C LEU A 283 -5.62 -5.97 3.44
N THR A 284 -5.74 -7.27 3.14
CA THR A 284 -5.46 -8.34 4.09
C THR A 284 -4.49 -9.35 3.50
N THR A 285 -3.84 -10.09 4.38
CA THR A 285 -3.01 -11.24 4.02
C THR A 285 -3.48 -12.46 4.78
N LYS A 286 -3.60 -13.58 4.06
CA LYS A 286 -3.85 -14.89 4.61
C LYS A 286 -2.53 -15.52 5.06
N ASN A 287 -2.20 -15.39 6.35
CA ASN A 287 -1.00 -15.95 6.93
C ASN A 287 -1.17 -17.45 7.21
N ARG A 288 -0.12 -18.20 6.93
CA ARG A 288 0.00 -19.63 7.25
C ARG A 288 1.20 -19.85 8.16
N PRO A 289 1.15 -20.85 9.04
CA PRO A 289 2.36 -21.22 9.79
C PRO A 289 3.48 -21.57 8.81
N MET A 290 4.69 -21.14 9.13
CA MET A 290 5.88 -21.55 8.36
C MET A 290 5.92 -23.09 8.25
N PHE A 291 6.39 -23.59 7.10
CA PHE A 291 6.48 -25.01 6.78
C PHE A 291 5.13 -25.75 6.62
N SER A 292 4.00 -25.06 6.75
CA SER A 292 2.70 -25.69 6.51
C SER A 292 2.46 -25.95 5.03
N ARG A 293 1.70 -27.03 4.72
CA ARG A 293 1.29 -27.33 3.33
C ARG A 293 0.36 -26.24 2.77
N PRO A 294 0.33 -26.00 1.46
CA PRO A 294 -0.55 -25.00 0.84
C PRO A 294 -2.03 -25.17 1.18
N GLU A 295 -2.49 -26.40 1.38
CA GLU A 295 -3.88 -26.76 1.68
C GLU A 295 -4.22 -26.63 3.18
N SER A 296 -3.28 -26.22 4.00
CA SER A 296 -3.49 -26.06 5.45
C SER A 296 -4.67 -25.15 5.75
N ARG A 297 -5.54 -25.59 6.67
CA ARG A 297 -6.67 -24.80 7.16
C ARG A 297 -6.32 -23.91 8.36
N LYS A 298 -5.06 -23.92 8.79
CA LYS A 298 -4.54 -23.15 9.95
C LYS A 298 -4.21 -21.70 9.56
N ASN A 299 -5.13 -21.04 8.87
CA ASN A 299 -4.86 -19.69 8.37
C ASN A 299 -5.32 -18.64 9.39
N ARG A 300 -4.54 -17.60 9.53
CA ARG A 300 -4.89 -16.38 10.25
C ARG A 300 -4.88 -15.19 9.28
N TRP A 301 -5.87 -14.34 9.38
CA TRP A 301 -5.95 -13.12 8.57
C TRP A 301 -5.36 -11.93 9.32
N SER A 302 -4.62 -11.09 8.62
CA SER A 302 -4.08 -9.83 9.16
C SER A 302 -4.34 -8.68 8.21
N LEU A 303 -4.44 -7.45 8.73
CA LEU A 303 -4.44 -6.25 7.90
C LEU A 303 -3.01 -5.91 7.47
N ASN A 304 -2.87 -5.50 6.20
CA ASN A 304 -1.58 -5.10 5.63
C ASN A 304 -1.18 -3.69 6.05
N ASP A 305 -2.16 -2.82 6.23
CA ASP A 305 -1.98 -1.40 6.51
C ASP A 305 -2.07 -1.13 8.01
N ASN A 306 -1.00 -0.60 8.62
CA ASN A 306 -0.95 -0.34 10.06
C ASN A 306 -1.88 0.80 10.46
N TYR A 307 -2.00 1.87 9.61
CA TYR A 307 -2.93 2.95 9.89
C TYR A 307 -4.37 2.44 9.93
N LEU A 308 -4.80 1.65 8.94
CA LEU A 308 -6.14 1.05 8.92
C LEU A 308 -6.34 0.09 10.10
N GLN A 309 -5.33 -0.67 10.48
CA GLN A 309 -5.39 -1.55 11.65
C GLN A 309 -5.61 -0.74 12.93
N PHE A 310 -4.89 0.38 13.11
CA PHE A 310 -5.10 1.32 14.21
C PHE A 310 -6.50 1.96 14.16
N TRP A 311 -6.92 2.42 13.00
CA TRP A 311 -8.20 3.07 12.77
C TRP A 311 -9.38 2.15 13.10
N PHE A 312 -9.38 0.91 12.61
CA PHE A 312 -10.41 -0.08 12.94
C PHE A 312 -10.36 -0.56 14.40
N ARG A 313 -9.21 -0.49 15.04
CA ARG A 313 -9.06 -0.88 16.44
C ARG A 313 -9.58 0.17 17.40
N PHE A 314 -9.32 1.46 17.12
CA PHE A 314 -9.52 2.53 18.09
C PHE A 314 -10.47 3.64 17.62
N ILE A 315 -10.46 4.01 16.35
CA ILE A 315 -11.24 5.14 15.84
C ILE A 315 -12.65 4.68 15.46
N PHE A 316 -12.75 3.71 14.58
CA PHE A 316 -14.04 3.23 14.06
C PHE A 316 -15.01 2.74 15.12
N PRO A 317 -14.61 1.95 16.16
CA PRO A 317 -15.52 1.51 17.22
C PRO A 317 -16.00 2.62 18.14
N ASN A 318 -15.33 3.78 18.14
CA ASN A 318 -15.58 4.89 19.05
C ASN A 318 -16.15 6.14 18.34
N GLN A 319 -16.87 5.95 17.22
CA GLN A 319 -17.48 7.05 16.45
C GLN A 319 -18.42 7.92 17.32
N SER A 320 -19.15 7.31 18.27
CA SER A 320 -20.02 8.06 19.19
C SER A 320 -19.25 9.06 20.07
N LEU A 321 -18.03 8.74 20.50
CA LEU A 321 -17.20 9.67 21.26
C LEU A 321 -16.78 10.85 20.37
N ILE A 322 -16.44 10.58 19.12
CA ILE A 322 -16.05 11.58 18.11
C ILE A 322 -17.22 12.52 17.81
N GLU A 323 -18.41 11.97 17.54
CA GLU A 323 -19.62 12.75 17.29
C GLU A 323 -20.03 13.63 18.48
N MET A 324 -19.77 13.18 19.70
CA MET A 324 -19.99 13.97 20.93
C MET A 324 -18.85 14.94 21.25
N GLY A 325 -17.78 14.99 20.44
CA GLY A 325 -16.61 15.83 20.72
C GLY A 325 -15.77 15.39 21.94
N LYS A 326 -15.87 14.12 22.36
CA LYS A 326 -15.19 13.55 23.53
C LYS A 326 -13.81 12.98 23.17
N TYR A 327 -12.95 13.80 22.61
CA TYR A 327 -11.63 13.38 22.12
C TYR A 327 -10.64 12.98 23.24
N ASP A 328 -10.80 13.57 24.43
CA ASP A 328 -10.10 13.18 25.64
C ASP A 328 -10.39 11.74 26.05
N LEU A 329 -11.68 11.33 25.99
CA LEU A 329 -12.07 9.93 26.26
C LEU A 329 -11.57 9.00 25.16
N LEU A 330 -11.58 9.42 23.89
CA LEU A 330 -10.99 8.64 22.80
C LEU A 330 -9.50 8.40 23.06
N ARG A 331 -8.79 9.45 23.52
CA ARG A 331 -7.38 9.33 23.88
C ARG A 331 -7.17 8.34 25.03
N GLU A 332 -7.99 8.36 26.06
CA GLU A 332 -7.91 7.38 27.14
C GLU A 332 -8.14 5.95 26.66
N VAL A 333 -9.09 5.72 25.75
CA VAL A 333 -9.31 4.37 25.17
C VAL A 333 -8.06 3.88 24.45
N ILE A 334 -7.40 4.76 23.69
CA ILE A 334 -6.16 4.43 23.00
C ILE A 334 -5.06 4.11 24.02
N ASP A 335 -4.85 4.96 25.02
CA ASP A 335 -3.79 4.76 26.02
C ASP A 335 -3.95 3.45 26.78
N ARG A 336 -5.17 3.08 27.17
CA ARG A 336 -5.47 1.79 27.82
C ARG A 336 -5.17 0.57 26.93
N GLY A 337 -5.44 0.68 25.62
CA GLY A 337 -5.21 -0.41 24.66
C GLY A 337 -3.81 -0.42 24.04
N TYR A 338 -3.04 0.63 24.23
CA TYR A 338 -1.80 0.88 23.50
C TYR A 338 -0.75 -0.22 23.70
N GLU A 339 -0.52 -0.64 24.93
CA GLU A 339 0.52 -1.64 25.24
C GLU A 339 0.26 -2.97 24.56
N GLN A 340 -0.98 -3.48 24.66
CA GLN A 340 -1.37 -4.71 24.01
C GLN A 340 -1.28 -4.60 22.48
N TYR A 341 -1.80 -3.52 21.92
CA TYR A 341 -1.84 -3.30 20.47
C TYR A 341 -0.44 -3.13 19.89
N SER A 342 0.39 -2.32 20.52
CA SER A 342 1.76 -2.08 20.06
C SER A 342 2.65 -3.32 20.14
N GLY A 343 2.33 -4.30 21.02
CA GLY A 343 2.97 -5.61 21.03
C GLY A 343 2.78 -6.37 19.72
N LEU A 344 1.56 -6.40 19.20
CA LEU A 344 1.25 -7.02 17.89
C LEU A 344 1.96 -6.31 16.73
N VAL A 345 2.03 -4.98 16.79
CA VAL A 345 2.72 -4.19 15.76
C VAL A 345 4.23 -4.36 15.84
N LEU A 346 4.78 -4.57 17.03
CA LEU A 346 6.20 -4.82 17.24
C LEU A 346 6.68 -6.10 16.55
N GLU A 347 5.89 -7.17 16.58
CA GLU A 347 6.20 -8.39 15.81
C GLU A 347 6.27 -8.11 14.31
N LYS A 348 5.32 -7.31 13.78
CA LYS A 348 5.30 -6.89 12.38
C LYS A 348 6.50 -6.01 12.04
N TYR A 349 6.88 -5.10 12.95
CA TYR A 349 8.05 -4.25 12.81
C TYR A 349 9.33 -5.08 12.68
N PHE A 350 9.56 -6.02 13.58
CA PHE A 350 10.77 -6.85 13.54
C PHE A 350 10.80 -7.79 12.35
N ARG A 351 9.67 -8.34 11.92
CA ARG A 351 9.60 -9.09 10.67
C ARG A 351 10.01 -8.25 9.46
N SER A 352 9.49 -7.03 9.37
CA SER A 352 9.88 -6.11 8.28
C SER A 352 11.35 -5.75 8.35
N LYS A 353 11.86 -5.45 9.55
CA LYS A 353 13.28 -5.13 9.77
C LYS A 353 14.20 -6.28 9.35
N ILE A 354 13.92 -7.51 9.77
CA ILE A 354 14.70 -8.69 9.39
C ILE A 354 14.64 -8.92 7.87
N ALA A 355 13.46 -8.72 7.25
CA ALA A 355 13.32 -8.85 5.81
C ALA A 355 14.12 -7.82 5.01
N GLU A 356 14.38 -6.63 5.59
CA GLU A 356 15.19 -5.58 4.96
C GLU A 356 16.69 -5.78 5.17
N GLU A 357 17.11 -6.22 6.35
CA GLU A 357 18.51 -6.25 6.77
C GLU A 357 19.20 -7.60 6.47
N GLU A 358 18.43 -8.69 6.37
CA GLU A 358 18.96 -10.05 6.28
C GLU A 358 18.76 -10.69 4.90
N ARG A 359 19.72 -11.53 4.50
CA ARG A 359 19.60 -12.34 3.29
C ARG A 359 18.73 -13.55 3.55
N ILE A 360 17.44 -13.44 3.28
CA ILE A 360 16.45 -14.47 3.54
C ILE A 360 15.72 -14.93 2.27
N THR A 361 15.25 -16.17 2.25
CA THR A 361 14.40 -16.74 1.19
C THR A 361 12.93 -16.86 1.62
N GLY A 362 12.66 -16.77 2.92
CA GLY A 362 11.31 -16.80 3.49
C GLY A 362 11.26 -16.28 4.91
N ILE A 363 10.13 -15.66 5.25
CA ILE A 363 9.87 -15.14 6.60
C ILE A 363 8.40 -15.34 6.98
N GLY A 364 8.14 -15.66 8.22
CA GLY A 364 6.79 -15.84 8.76
C GLY A 364 6.79 -16.10 10.25
N SER A 365 5.66 -16.59 10.73
CA SER A 365 5.48 -17.06 12.11
C SER A 365 5.13 -18.55 12.10
N TYR A 366 5.25 -19.22 13.23
CA TYR A 366 4.82 -20.59 13.38
C TYR A 366 3.81 -20.76 14.52
N TRP A 367 2.81 -21.58 14.33
CA TRP A 367 1.87 -22.01 15.36
C TRP A 367 1.38 -23.43 15.07
N ASN A 368 1.20 -24.22 16.14
CA ASN A 368 0.62 -25.55 16.05
C ASN A 368 -0.91 -25.55 16.13
N ASN A 369 -1.55 -26.73 16.05
CA ASN A 369 -3.01 -26.86 16.07
C ASN A 369 -3.66 -26.38 17.37
N LYS A 370 -2.95 -26.46 18.48
CA LYS A 370 -3.48 -26.14 19.81
C LYS A 370 -3.12 -24.72 20.25
N GLY A 371 -2.26 -24.02 19.49
CA GLY A 371 -1.74 -22.71 19.90
C GLY A 371 -0.72 -22.76 21.05
N GLU A 372 -0.34 -23.96 21.49
CA GLU A 372 0.60 -24.16 22.61
C GLU A 372 2.06 -23.88 22.21
N ASN A 373 2.38 -24.03 20.93
CA ASN A 373 3.69 -23.74 20.37
C ASN A 373 3.55 -22.66 19.30
N GLU A 374 3.91 -21.45 19.67
CA GLU A 374 3.90 -20.28 18.78
C GLU A 374 5.29 -19.62 18.80
N ILE A 375 5.80 -19.30 17.60
CA ILE A 375 7.06 -18.58 17.38
C ILE A 375 6.74 -17.34 16.57
N ASP A 376 7.12 -16.17 17.09
CA ASP A 376 6.72 -14.87 16.55
C ASP A 376 7.37 -14.61 15.19
N VAL A 377 8.66 -14.94 15.02
CA VAL A 377 9.40 -14.78 13.77
C VAL A 377 10.26 -15.98 13.47
N ILE A 378 10.13 -16.52 12.27
CA ILE A 378 11.07 -17.46 11.65
C ILE A 378 11.47 -16.88 10.29
N ALA A 379 12.74 -16.56 10.11
CA ALA A 379 13.32 -16.15 8.83
C ALA A 379 14.33 -17.20 8.39
N ILE A 380 14.20 -17.70 7.16
CA ILE A 380 15.05 -18.78 6.63
C ILE A 380 15.82 -18.32 5.39
N ASN A 381 17.02 -18.86 5.24
CA ASN A 381 17.76 -18.83 3.98
C ASN A 381 17.95 -20.29 3.51
N ASP A 382 17.21 -20.68 2.50
CA ASP A 382 17.27 -22.04 1.94
C ASP A 382 18.57 -22.32 1.19
N LEU A 383 19.27 -21.31 0.72
CA LEU A 383 20.52 -21.45 0.00
C LEU A 383 21.66 -21.75 0.97
N ASP A 384 21.76 -20.98 2.05
CA ASP A 384 22.84 -21.07 3.03
C ASP A 384 22.49 -22.01 4.19
N LYS A 385 21.25 -22.54 4.23
CA LYS A 385 20.72 -23.37 5.33
C LYS A 385 20.85 -22.72 6.71
N THR A 386 20.57 -21.43 6.78
CA THR A 386 20.52 -20.67 8.02
C THR A 386 19.08 -20.24 8.35
N ALA A 387 18.79 -20.08 9.62
CA ALA A 387 17.51 -19.58 10.10
C ALA A 387 17.71 -18.66 11.31
N ILE A 388 16.97 -17.55 11.34
CA ILE A 388 16.80 -16.70 12.50
C ILE A 388 15.42 -17.03 13.09
N VAL A 389 15.39 -17.36 14.39
CA VAL A 389 14.16 -17.63 15.13
C VAL A 389 14.08 -16.68 16.30
N ALA A 390 13.03 -15.86 16.35
CA ALA A 390 12.90 -14.82 17.35
C ALA A 390 11.58 -14.87 18.13
N GLU A 391 11.67 -14.57 19.41
CA GLU A 391 10.56 -14.20 20.29
C GLU A 391 10.56 -12.68 20.46
N VAL A 392 9.40 -12.05 20.29
CA VAL A 392 9.25 -10.59 20.32
C VAL A 392 8.38 -10.19 21.51
N LYS A 393 8.90 -9.35 22.39
CA LYS A 393 8.16 -8.86 23.58
C LYS A 393 8.43 -7.37 23.82
N ARG A 394 7.38 -6.63 24.18
CA ARG A 394 7.52 -5.23 24.62
C ARG A 394 8.48 -5.06 25.83
N ASN A 395 8.53 -6.06 26.67
CA ASN A 395 9.46 -6.11 27.79
C ASN A 395 10.47 -7.25 27.56
N PRO A 396 11.72 -6.94 27.17
CA PRO A 396 12.74 -7.95 26.90
C PRO A 396 13.02 -8.89 28.08
N LYS A 397 12.77 -8.44 29.30
CA LYS A 397 12.94 -9.28 30.50
C LYS A 397 11.93 -10.46 30.59
N LYS A 398 10.87 -10.42 29.78
CA LYS A 398 9.87 -11.51 29.69
C LYS A 398 10.24 -12.54 28.63
N ILE A 399 11.35 -12.38 27.93
CA ILE A 399 11.83 -13.35 26.95
C ILE A 399 12.62 -14.44 27.67
N ASP A 400 12.18 -15.69 27.49
CA ASP A 400 12.90 -16.86 27.99
C ASP A 400 13.48 -17.66 26.81
N MET A 401 14.79 -17.55 26.66
CA MET A 401 15.52 -18.20 25.57
C MET A 401 15.49 -19.73 25.64
N ASN A 402 15.33 -20.33 26.84
CA ASN A 402 15.21 -21.77 26.98
C ASN A 402 13.85 -22.26 26.46
N ILE A 403 12.79 -21.49 26.73
CA ILE A 403 11.46 -21.75 26.16
C ILE A 403 11.52 -21.64 24.63
N LEU A 404 12.14 -20.58 24.09
CA LEU A 404 12.29 -20.42 22.65
C LEU A 404 13.05 -21.58 22.03
N GLN A 405 14.15 -22.02 22.64
CA GLN A 405 14.92 -23.17 22.19
C GLN A 405 14.10 -24.46 22.19
N SER A 406 13.28 -24.69 23.22
CA SER A 406 12.36 -25.84 23.32
C SER A 406 11.30 -25.79 22.20
N LYS A 407 10.74 -24.62 21.93
CA LYS A 407 9.82 -24.41 20.80
C LYS A 407 10.47 -24.77 19.46
N VAL A 408 11.71 -24.34 19.23
CA VAL A 408 12.47 -24.63 17.99
C VAL A 408 12.69 -26.14 17.81
N HIS A 409 13.07 -26.85 18.87
CA HIS A 409 13.26 -28.31 18.79
C HIS A 409 11.99 -29.07 18.41
N SER A 410 10.82 -28.51 18.71
CA SER A 410 9.54 -29.12 18.33
C SER A 410 9.16 -28.92 16.85
N VAL A 411 9.84 -28.03 16.14
CA VAL A 411 9.63 -27.75 14.71
C VAL A 411 10.64 -28.54 13.87
N LYS A 412 10.24 -29.73 13.42
CA LYS A 412 11.14 -30.68 12.72
C LYS A 412 11.84 -30.09 11.51
N GLU A 413 11.18 -29.18 10.80
CA GLU A 413 11.69 -28.54 9.61
C GLU A 413 12.90 -27.64 9.89
N LEU A 414 13.01 -27.09 11.10
CA LEU A 414 14.16 -26.28 11.51
C LEU A 414 15.44 -27.08 11.72
N ALA A 415 15.37 -28.39 11.90
CA ALA A 415 16.54 -29.24 12.03
C ALA A 415 17.48 -29.24 10.81
N LYS A 416 17.00 -28.74 9.65
CA LYS A 416 17.81 -28.62 8.42
C LYS A 416 18.66 -27.35 8.39
N TYR A 417 18.44 -26.42 9.31
CA TYR A 417 19.06 -25.09 9.31
C TYR A 417 19.99 -24.93 10.51
N LYS A 418 21.02 -24.15 10.32
CA LYS A 418 21.79 -23.57 11.42
C LYS A 418 20.96 -22.45 12.02
N VAL A 419 20.36 -22.69 13.19
CA VAL A 419 19.44 -21.76 13.83
C VAL A 419 20.17 -20.79 14.72
N GLU A 420 19.90 -19.50 14.55
CA GLU A 420 20.24 -18.41 15.46
C GLU A 420 18.99 -18.01 16.22
N LEU A 421 19.08 -17.93 17.56
CA LEU A 421 17.99 -17.54 18.44
C LEU A 421 18.12 -16.06 18.82
N GLN A 422 17.05 -15.29 18.69
CA GLN A 422 17.04 -13.86 19.05
C GLN A 422 15.87 -13.54 19.97
N GLY A 423 16.13 -12.71 21.00
CA GLY A 423 15.13 -12.05 21.82
C GLY A 423 15.01 -10.58 21.41
N LEU A 424 13.86 -10.16 20.89
CA LEU A 424 13.65 -8.85 20.29
C LEU A 424 12.61 -8.02 21.04
#